data_5578b48be1be3e97a1f27b31425686b3
#
_entry.id   5578b48be1be3e97a1f27b31425686b3
#
_cell.length_a   1.000
_cell.length_b   1.000
_cell.length_c   1.000
_cell.angle_alpha   90.00
_cell.angle_beta   90.00
_cell.angle_gamma   90.00
#
_symmetry.space_group_name_H-M   'P 1'
#
loop_
_entity.id
_entity.type
_entity.pdbx_description
1 polymer ?
#
loop_
_entity_poly.entity_id
_entity_poly.type
_entity_poly.pdbx_seq_one_letter_code
_entity_poly.pdbx_strand_id
1 'polypeptide(L)'
;MNPFNHNYFLGYINEVTPQFVKVHFPSSNLLEKFSHKGVFYAGGNVGNFVVIEGEEFGFLARLIELELPDGERKTISEKAIQHDETAFHPSGKAELLLSFSVFEPEKTQKTVSKYPAIGAKVYSCSDEQIEIYVKEFGKKQDEAENVYADLGKLTSNDANCKVSLNSVFGRHCAIVGTTGGGKSWTVAKLVDEVVSKTNNKVILIDATGEYSKLTSNSLTLGTDAYFPYQNLSIPDLFYLLRPTGQSQRPVLLESIRSLKVVRIAKAENSELAINTKQKAEKEKLKFYTFYQNHIRDIEDNTCNFDITFLIEQIKEECVYPSGYTNNLQDPKKWGGYDAKTYDYQTSLVGRIADLINTEIFNKLLGFKGAPAGCSSIVEGINKFITQNDEQILRISFENIPSSFSVKEITANALASFLLNLARHNTFRTNPLILFVDEAHQFLNKNIKDEFFESQTLDAFDLIAKECRKYGMFLCLATQMPRDIPIGTLSQMGTFIVHRLINELDKKSIESAASSANRAALSFLPILGEGEALLVGVDFPMPLLVKINEPDKKPESNTPKLKAKQAIPITNKISDIKK
;
A
#
# COMPACT_ATOMS: atom_id res chain seq x y z
N MET A 1 0.49 -37.86 -10.85
CA MET A 1 1.04 -37.73 -9.48
C MET A 1 0.22 -38.62 -8.54
N ASN A 2 0.84 -39.38 -7.66
CA ASN A 2 0.09 -40.14 -6.62
C ASN A 2 0.40 -39.54 -5.25
N PRO A 3 -0.48 -38.70 -4.66
CA PRO A 3 -0.26 -38.09 -3.37
C PRO A 3 -0.31 -39.05 -2.18
N PHE A 4 -0.83 -40.24 -2.36
CA PHE A 4 -1.08 -41.26 -1.32
C PHE A 4 -0.11 -42.43 -1.42
N ASN A 5 1.17 -42.19 -1.36
CA ASN A 5 2.17 -43.25 -1.40
C ASN A 5 2.46 -43.76 0.02
N HIS A 6 2.37 -45.08 0.22
CA HIS A 6 2.64 -45.72 1.52
C HIS A 6 4.01 -45.45 2.10
N ASN A 7 5.01 -45.14 1.26
CA ASN A 7 6.34 -44.76 1.72
C ASN A 7 6.37 -43.38 2.45
N TYR A 8 5.30 -42.60 2.31
CA TYR A 8 5.17 -41.25 2.93
C TYR A 8 4.14 -41.26 4.06
N PHE A 9 3.68 -42.41 4.47
CA PHE A 9 2.70 -42.59 5.53
C PHE A 9 3.23 -42.02 6.85
N LEU A 10 2.40 -41.23 7.55
CA LEU A 10 2.70 -40.61 8.83
C LEU A 10 1.77 -41.13 9.94
N GLY A 11 0.49 -41.28 9.68
CA GLY A 11 -0.47 -41.62 10.72
C GLY A 11 -1.92 -41.68 10.26
N TYR A 12 -2.84 -41.60 11.23
CA TYR A 12 -4.28 -41.72 11.05
C TYR A 12 -5.01 -40.54 11.69
N ILE A 13 -6.14 -40.16 11.12
CA ILE A 13 -7.05 -39.17 11.71
C ILE A 13 -7.83 -39.84 12.86
N ASN A 14 -7.81 -39.20 14.04
CA ASN A 14 -8.55 -39.67 15.21
C ASN A 14 -9.66 -38.69 15.67
N GLU A 15 -9.64 -37.43 15.23
CA GLU A 15 -10.66 -36.41 15.50
C GLU A 15 -10.82 -35.48 14.30
N VAL A 16 -12.04 -35.05 14.01
CA VAL A 16 -12.36 -34.13 12.90
C VAL A 16 -13.23 -33.01 13.44
N THR A 17 -12.80 -31.77 13.18
CA THR A 17 -13.56 -30.54 13.46
C THR A 17 -13.64 -29.69 12.18
N PRO A 18 -14.49 -28.66 12.11
CA PRO A 18 -14.57 -27.82 10.91
C PRO A 18 -13.27 -27.08 10.54
N GLN A 19 -12.38 -26.86 11.48
CA GLN A 19 -11.16 -26.06 11.28
C GLN A 19 -9.88 -26.90 11.30
N PHE A 20 -9.85 -28.00 12.03
CA PHE A 20 -8.66 -28.85 12.17
C PHE A 20 -9.04 -30.33 12.33
N VAL A 21 -8.07 -31.16 12.09
CA VAL A 21 -8.11 -32.60 12.40
C VAL A 21 -7.01 -32.93 13.38
N LYS A 22 -7.23 -33.91 14.25
CA LYS A 22 -6.16 -34.53 15.04
C LYS A 22 -5.64 -35.76 14.33
N VAL A 23 -4.32 -35.88 14.34
CA VAL A 23 -3.58 -36.99 13.75
C VAL A 23 -2.93 -37.79 14.86
N HIS A 24 -3.08 -39.10 14.84
CA HIS A 24 -2.33 -40.02 15.65
C HIS A 24 -1.15 -40.56 14.84
N PHE A 25 0.07 -40.40 15.35
CA PHE A 25 1.28 -40.92 14.72
C PHE A 25 1.69 -42.21 15.43
N PRO A 26 1.68 -43.37 14.71
CA PRO A 26 2.00 -44.67 15.31
C PRO A 26 3.45 -44.79 15.82
N SER A 27 4.33 -43.92 15.39
CA SER A 27 5.71 -43.83 15.88
C SER A 27 6.29 -42.46 15.70
N SER A 28 7.06 -41.96 16.67
CA SER A 28 7.82 -40.70 16.55
C SER A 28 8.85 -40.73 15.42
N ASN A 29 9.36 -41.92 15.07
CA ASN A 29 10.33 -42.08 13.98
C ASN A 29 9.75 -41.70 12.61
N LEU A 30 8.42 -41.78 12.43
CA LEU A 30 7.74 -41.36 11.20
C LEU A 30 7.74 -39.82 11.02
N LEU A 31 7.99 -39.09 12.09
CA LEU A 31 8.05 -37.61 12.06
C LEU A 31 9.42 -37.09 11.67
N GLU A 32 10.44 -37.94 11.59
CA GLU A 32 11.78 -37.55 11.17
C GLU A 32 11.83 -37.25 9.67
N LYS A 33 12.83 -36.45 9.25
CA LYS A 33 13.10 -36.22 7.82
C LYS A 33 13.61 -37.52 7.19
N PHE A 34 13.11 -37.85 6.02
CA PHE A 34 13.56 -39.03 5.29
C PHE A 34 13.81 -38.72 3.82
N SER A 35 14.56 -39.57 3.15
CA SER A 35 14.83 -39.50 1.71
C SER A 35 14.27 -40.73 1.02
N HIS A 36 13.55 -40.51 -0.07
CA HIS A 36 13.06 -41.58 -0.94
C HIS A 36 13.34 -41.25 -2.41
N LYS A 37 14.02 -42.16 -3.11
CA LYS A 37 14.41 -41.98 -4.54
C LYS A 37 15.14 -40.67 -4.83
N GLY A 38 15.98 -40.20 -3.90
CA GLY A 38 16.76 -38.97 -4.05
C GLY A 38 16.00 -37.67 -3.74
N VAL A 39 14.73 -37.74 -3.35
CA VAL A 39 13.92 -36.61 -2.90
C VAL A 39 13.82 -36.60 -1.39
N PHE A 40 14.07 -35.45 -0.78
CA PHE A 40 13.91 -35.25 0.65
C PHE A 40 12.46 -34.93 0.99
N TYR A 41 11.92 -35.58 2.01
CA TYR A 41 10.61 -35.32 2.56
C TYR A 41 10.75 -34.72 3.94
N ALA A 42 10.04 -33.63 4.16
CA ALA A 42 9.92 -33.09 5.49
C ALA A 42 9.09 -34.07 6.34
N GLY A 43 9.63 -34.46 7.50
CA GLY A 43 8.88 -35.25 8.48
C GLY A 43 7.68 -34.48 9.03
N GLY A 44 7.07 -34.98 10.06
CA GLY A 44 5.90 -34.38 10.68
C GLY A 44 6.19 -33.24 11.65
N ASN A 45 6.96 -32.23 11.27
CA ASN A 45 7.22 -31.06 12.12
C ASN A 45 6.09 -30.02 12.05
N VAL A 46 5.97 -29.19 13.10
CA VAL A 46 5.04 -28.04 13.08
C VAL A 46 5.38 -27.10 11.91
N GLY A 47 4.37 -26.75 11.13
CA GLY A 47 4.52 -25.96 9.92
C GLY A 47 4.55 -26.77 8.62
N ASN A 48 4.82 -28.08 8.68
CA ASN A 48 4.88 -28.95 7.51
C ASN A 48 3.49 -29.27 6.95
N PHE A 49 3.46 -29.49 5.63
CA PHE A 49 2.24 -29.89 4.94
C PHE A 49 2.09 -31.41 4.93
N VAL A 50 0.86 -31.87 5.11
CA VAL A 50 0.47 -33.26 5.05
C VAL A 50 -0.73 -33.45 4.14
N VAL A 51 -0.85 -34.62 3.54
CA VAL A 51 -1.97 -34.98 2.68
C VAL A 51 -2.79 -36.08 3.37
N ILE A 52 -4.11 -35.88 3.38
CA ILE A 52 -5.06 -36.81 4.01
C ILE A 52 -5.85 -37.51 2.91
N GLU A 53 -5.88 -38.83 2.97
CA GLU A 53 -6.61 -39.68 2.03
C GLU A 53 -8.11 -39.64 2.33
N GLY A 54 -8.93 -39.52 1.29
CA GLY A 54 -10.37 -39.68 1.37
C GLY A 54 -10.89 -40.47 0.17
N GLU A 55 -12.18 -40.77 0.13
CA GLU A 55 -12.76 -41.63 -0.91
C GLU A 55 -12.77 -40.95 -2.29
N GLU A 56 -13.30 -39.73 -2.38
CA GLU A 56 -13.41 -38.96 -3.63
C GLU A 56 -12.48 -37.75 -3.62
N PHE A 57 -12.16 -37.23 -2.42
CA PHE A 57 -11.37 -36.03 -2.21
C PHE A 57 -10.19 -36.33 -1.30
N GLY A 58 -9.01 -35.87 -1.68
CA GLY A 58 -7.88 -35.71 -0.80
C GLY A 58 -7.89 -34.31 -0.17
N PHE A 59 -7.20 -34.18 0.95
CA PHE A 59 -7.10 -32.88 1.67
C PHE A 59 -5.65 -32.54 1.90
N LEU A 60 -5.30 -31.29 1.65
CA LEU A 60 -4.03 -30.73 2.10
C LEU A 60 -4.26 -30.07 3.46
N ALA A 61 -3.40 -30.39 4.42
CA ALA A 61 -3.44 -29.82 5.74
C ALA A 61 -2.03 -29.41 6.18
N ARG A 62 -1.94 -28.52 7.18
CA ARG A 62 -0.68 -28.08 7.79
C ARG A 62 -0.66 -28.45 9.26
N LEU A 63 0.42 -29.09 9.72
CA LEU A 63 0.62 -29.38 11.12
C LEU A 63 0.83 -28.08 11.91
N ILE A 64 0.00 -27.84 12.91
CA ILE A 64 0.04 -26.62 13.73
C ILE A 64 0.44 -26.91 15.19
N GLU A 65 0.32 -28.13 15.62
CA GLU A 65 0.63 -28.56 16.99
C GLU A 65 1.06 -30.02 17.00
N LEU A 66 2.02 -30.35 17.82
CA LEU A 66 2.45 -31.72 18.11
C LEU A 66 2.57 -31.89 19.63
N GLU A 67 2.02 -32.96 20.15
CA GLU A 67 2.04 -33.27 21.57
C GLU A 67 2.21 -34.76 21.83
N LEU A 68 2.74 -35.13 23.01
CA LEU A 68 2.66 -36.49 23.52
C LEU A 68 1.44 -36.60 24.43
N PRO A 69 0.63 -37.65 24.28
CA PRO A 69 -0.47 -37.94 25.20
C PRO A 69 -0.01 -38.03 26.64
N ASP A 70 -0.84 -37.61 27.62
CA ASP A 70 -0.49 -37.52 29.03
C ASP A 70 0.03 -38.84 29.62
N GLY A 71 -0.46 -39.98 29.13
CA GLY A 71 0.02 -41.30 29.55
C GLY A 71 1.48 -41.55 29.16
N GLU A 72 1.93 -41.06 28.01
CA GLU A 72 3.31 -41.23 27.56
C GLU A 72 4.25 -40.17 28.12
N ARG A 73 3.77 -38.99 28.49
CA ARG A 73 4.58 -37.96 29.15
C ARG A 73 5.15 -38.44 30.48
N LYS A 74 4.44 -39.26 31.23
CA LYS A 74 4.90 -39.84 32.50
C LYS A 74 6.03 -40.85 32.31
N THR A 75 6.03 -41.57 31.20
CA THR A 75 7.05 -42.61 30.93
C THR A 75 8.32 -42.06 30.29
N ILE A 76 8.35 -40.82 29.81
CA ILE A 76 9.55 -40.20 29.23
C ILE A 76 10.73 -40.22 30.24
N SER A 77 10.49 -39.79 31.46
CA SER A 77 11.54 -39.74 32.50
C SER A 77 12.06 -41.12 32.86
N GLU A 78 11.21 -42.11 32.92
CA GLU A 78 11.59 -43.50 33.23
C GLU A 78 12.39 -44.12 32.08
N LYS A 79 11.97 -43.93 30.82
CA LYS A 79 12.68 -44.42 29.64
C LYS A 79 14.03 -43.71 29.43
N ALA A 80 14.12 -42.41 29.72
CA ALA A 80 15.37 -41.66 29.63
C ALA A 80 16.42 -42.17 30.65
N ILE A 81 15.97 -42.60 31.82
CA ILE A 81 16.85 -43.20 32.86
C ILE A 81 17.35 -44.58 32.41
N GLN A 82 16.53 -45.34 31.71
CA GLN A 82 16.85 -46.69 31.26
C GLN A 82 17.62 -46.73 29.93
N HIS A 83 17.85 -45.61 29.25
CA HIS A 83 18.43 -45.51 27.90
C HIS A 83 17.71 -46.40 26.86
N ASP A 84 16.39 -46.57 27.00
CA ASP A 84 15.60 -47.43 26.14
C ASP A 84 15.18 -46.66 24.87
N GLU A 85 15.60 -47.10 23.69
CA GLU A 85 15.24 -46.51 22.37
C GLU A 85 13.81 -46.91 21.95
N THR A 86 12.82 -46.56 22.75
CA THR A 86 11.43 -46.87 22.39
C THR A 86 10.79 -45.70 21.63
N ALA A 87 10.11 -46.03 20.54
CA ALA A 87 9.31 -45.05 19.79
C ALA A 87 8.13 -44.56 20.66
N PHE A 88 7.90 -43.24 20.63
CA PHE A 88 6.73 -42.62 21.23
C PHE A 88 5.59 -42.56 20.19
N HIS A 89 4.33 -42.39 20.65
CA HIS A 89 3.14 -42.29 19.82
C HIS A 89 2.55 -40.88 19.93
N PRO A 90 3.15 -39.89 19.26
CA PRO A 90 2.68 -38.50 19.33
C PRO A 90 1.31 -38.33 18.70
N SER A 91 0.62 -37.29 19.11
CA SER A 91 -0.54 -36.75 18.42
C SER A 91 -0.26 -35.32 17.95
N GLY A 92 -1.00 -34.90 16.91
CA GLY A 92 -0.85 -33.55 16.39
C GLY A 92 -2.15 -32.99 15.88
N LYS A 93 -2.25 -31.67 15.80
CA LYS A 93 -3.34 -31.00 15.13
C LYS A 93 -2.87 -30.54 13.74
N ALA A 94 -3.67 -30.80 12.75
CA ALA A 94 -3.47 -30.33 11.38
C ALA A 94 -4.64 -29.46 10.95
N GLU A 95 -4.33 -28.28 10.46
CA GLU A 95 -5.27 -27.32 9.91
C GLU A 95 -5.62 -27.72 8.48
N LEU A 96 -6.92 -27.91 8.17
CA LEU A 96 -7.38 -28.19 6.81
C LEU A 96 -7.29 -26.93 5.95
N LEU A 97 -6.54 -27.01 4.85
CA LEU A 97 -6.26 -25.86 3.98
C LEU A 97 -7.08 -25.88 2.69
N LEU A 98 -7.09 -27.02 2.00
CA LEU A 98 -7.81 -27.20 0.74
C LEU A 98 -8.19 -28.65 0.52
N SER A 99 -9.09 -28.89 -0.43
CA SER A 99 -9.40 -30.23 -0.95
C SER A 99 -9.06 -30.31 -2.45
N PHE A 100 -8.78 -31.52 -2.92
CA PHE A 100 -8.52 -31.82 -4.33
C PHE A 100 -9.20 -33.14 -4.70
N SER A 101 -9.50 -33.34 -5.98
CA SER A 101 -10.03 -34.60 -6.46
C SER A 101 -8.97 -35.71 -6.42
N VAL A 102 -9.31 -36.87 -5.91
CA VAL A 102 -8.42 -38.06 -5.93
C VAL A 102 -8.08 -38.47 -7.37
N PHE A 103 -9.02 -38.28 -8.31
CA PHE A 103 -8.85 -38.61 -9.71
C PHE A 103 -8.03 -37.58 -10.50
N GLU A 104 -8.03 -36.33 -10.07
CA GLU A 104 -7.28 -35.22 -10.64
C GLU A 104 -6.58 -34.43 -9.53
N PRO A 105 -5.50 -34.97 -8.93
CA PRO A 105 -4.87 -34.37 -7.74
C PRO A 105 -4.28 -32.99 -7.97
N GLU A 106 -4.10 -32.57 -9.22
CA GLU A 106 -3.59 -31.25 -9.60
C GLU A 106 -4.68 -30.17 -9.55
N LYS A 107 -5.97 -30.56 -9.61
CA LYS A 107 -7.10 -29.63 -9.55
C LYS A 107 -7.57 -29.42 -8.11
N THR A 108 -7.33 -28.23 -7.59
CA THR A 108 -7.69 -27.87 -6.22
C THR A 108 -9.04 -27.18 -6.14
N GLN A 109 -9.74 -27.38 -5.02
CA GLN A 109 -10.95 -26.65 -4.66
C GLN A 109 -10.67 -25.80 -3.41
N LYS A 110 -11.03 -24.52 -3.47
CA LYS A 110 -10.80 -23.54 -2.37
C LYS A 110 -11.62 -23.83 -1.11
N THR A 111 -12.66 -24.62 -1.19
CA THR A 111 -13.58 -24.90 -0.09
C THR A 111 -13.48 -26.35 0.32
N VAL A 112 -13.28 -26.58 1.61
CA VAL A 112 -13.44 -27.89 2.23
C VAL A 112 -14.95 -28.13 2.38
N SER A 113 -15.60 -28.60 1.30
CA SER A 113 -17.03 -28.93 1.32
C SER A 113 -17.32 -30.32 1.91
N LYS A 114 -16.29 -31.16 1.97
CA LYS A 114 -16.31 -32.48 2.61
C LYS A 114 -15.16 -32.58 3.60
N TYR A 115 -15.28 -33.45 4.59
CA TYR A 115 -14.25 -33.64 5.62
C TYR A 115 -13.69 -35.07 5.54
N PRO A 116 -12.43 -35.30 5.95
CA PRO A 116 -11.89 -36.65 6.02
C PRO A 116 -12.61 -37.47 7.07
N ALA A 117 -12.66 -38.78 6.86
CA ALA A 117 -13.24 -39.72 7.83
C ALA A 117 -12.25 -39.98 8.99
N ILE A 118 -12.77 -40.36 10.16
CA ILE A 118 -11.93 -40.91 11.23
C ILE A 118 -11.32 -42.20 10.72
N GLY A 119 -10.00 -42.39 10.98
CA GLY A 119 -9.25 -43.52 10.43
C GLY A 119 -8.61 -43.23 9.06
N ALA A 120 -8.89 -42.10 8.44
CA ALA A 120 -8.24 -41.71 7.20
C ALA A 120 -6.73 -41.64 7.36
N LYS A 121 -5.97 -42.07 6.37
CA LYS A 121 -4.51 -42.09 6.39
C LYS A 121 -3.94 -40.70 6.08
N VAL A 122 -2.85 -40.39 6.73
CA VAL A 122 -2.11 -39.13 6.58
C VAL A 122 -0.73 -39.44 6.03
N TYR A 123 -0.32 -38.65 5.03
CA TYR A 123 0.97 -38.79 4.35
C TYR A 123 1.75 -37.47 4.36
N SER A 124 3.08 -37.56 4.30
CA SER A 124 3.92 -36.39 4.06
C SER A 124 3.67 -35.84 2.65
N CYS A 125 3.57 -34.53 2.51
CA CYS A 125 3.42 -33.87 1.22
C CYS A 125 4.79 -33.63 0.56
N SER A 126 4.93 -33.92 -0.72
CA SER A 126 6.17 -33.63 -1.46
C SER A 126 6.25 -32.15 -1.87
N ASP A 127 7.48 -31.67 -2.02
CA ASP A 127 7.74 -30.28 -2.47
C ASP A 127 7.13 -30.01 -3.85
N GLU A 128 7.23 -30.98 -4.77
CA GLU A 128 6.65 -30.91 -6.11
C GLU A 128 5.11 -30.72 -6.06
N GLN A 129 4.45 -31.46 -5.19
CA GLN A 129 3.00 -31.35 -5.00
C GLN A 129 2.60 -29.98 -4.45
N ILE A 130 3.35 -29.46 -3.50
CA ILE A 130 3.11 -28.13 -2.96
C ILE A 130 3.34 -27.05 -4.02
N GLU A 131 4.39 -27.16 -4.84
CA GLU A 131 4.65 -26.22 -5.95
C GLU A 131 3.51 -26.20 -6.97
N ILE A 132 2.94 -27.36 -7.29
CA ILE A 132 1.76 -27.46 -8.17
C ILE A 132 0.59 -26.71 -7.54
N TYR A 133 0.30 -26.96 -6.26
CA TYR A 133 -0.81 -26.30 -5.57
C TYR A 133 -0.60 -24.79 -5.47
N VAL A 134 0.61 -24.32 -5.19
CA VAL A 134 0.93 -22.89 -5.16
C VAL A 134 0.72 -22.24 -6.52
N LYS A 135 1.10 -22.88 -7.63
CA LYS A 135 0.89 -22.37 -8.99
C LYS A 135 -0.58 -22.33 -9.42
N GLU A 136 -1.40 -23.27 -8.95
CA GLU A 136 -2.84 -23.29 -9.27
C GLU A 136 -3.59 -22.14 -8.58
N PHE A 137 -2.98 -21.47 -7.58
CA PHE A 137 -3.61 -20.36 -6.89
C PHE A 137 -3.65 -19.10 -7.74
N GLY A 138 -4.85 -18.49 -7.79
CA GLY A 138 -5.09 -17.28 -8.53
C GLY A 138 -5.23 -17.49 -10.04
N LYS A 139 -5.06 -18.72 -10.52
CA LYS A 139 -5.33 -19.06 -11.91
C LYS A 139 -6.83 -18.93 -12.17
N LYS A 140 -7.22 -17.96 -12.98
CA LYS A 140 -8.58 -17.90 -13.49
C LYS A 140 -8.65 -18.74 -14.74
N GLN A 141 -9.73 -19.51 -14.86
CA GLN A 141 -9.93 -20.44 -16.00
C GLN A 141 -9.97 -19.73 -17.35
N ASP A 142 -10.30 -18.42 -17.35
CA ASP A 142 -10.45 -17.59 -18.55
C ASP A 142 -9.20 -16.77 -18.92
N GLU A 143 -8.10 -16.83 -18.15
CA GLU A 143 -6.88 -16.09 -18.44
C GLU A 143 -5.96 -16.92 -19.36
N ALA A 144 -5.79 -16.45 -20.60
CA ALA A 144 -4.97 -17.11 -21.62
C ALA A 144 -3.48 -17.15 -21.24
N GLU A 145 -3.00 -16.17 -20.45
CA GLU A 145 -1.60 -16.05 -20.01
C GLU A 145 -1.52 -15.77 -18.51
N ASN A 146 -1.06 -16.75 -17.73
CA ASN A 146 -0.72 -16.55 -16.33
C ASN A 146 0.76 -16.18 -16.19
N VAL A 147 1.05 -15.00 -15.66
CA VAL A 147 2.42 -14.55 -15.36
C VAL A 147 2.74 -14.86 -13.91
N TYR A 148 3.79 -15.66 -13.68
CA TYR A 148 4.19 -16.10 -12.34
C TYR A 148 5.40 -15.34 -11.82
N ALA A 149 5.27 -14.77 -10.62
CA ALA A 149 6.38 -14.22 -9.85
C ALA A 149 7.08 -15.33 -9.05
N ASP A 150 8.40 -15.33 -9.04
CA ASP A 150 9.20 -16.16 -8.15
C ASP A 150 9.51 -15.37 -6.87
N LEU A 151 8.66 -15.51 -5.87
CA LEU A 151 8.80 -14.76 -4.62
C LEU A 151 9.90 -15.30 -3.72
N GLY A 152 10.20 -16.61 -3.80
CA GLY A 152 11.18 -17.23 -2.95
C GLY A 152 10.89 -18.69 -2.65
N LYS A 153 11.27 -19.13 -1.46
CA LYS A 153 11.08 -20.52 -1.02
C LYS A 153 10.17 -20.61 0.19
N LEU A 154 9.39 -21.67 0.28
CA LEU A 154 8.60 -21.96 1.47
C LEU A 154 9.52 -22.31 2.63
N THR A 155 9.24 -21.77 3.82
CA THR A 155 10.07 -21.99 5.02
C THR A 155 9.98 -23.39 5.58
N SER A 156 8.89 -24.12 5.25
CA SER A 156 8.64 -25.47 5.76
C SER A 156 9.45 -26.57 5.06
N ASN A 157 9.73 -26.41 3.76
CA ASN A 157 10.24 -27.51 2.93
C ASN A 157 11.06 -27.09 1.70
N ASP A 158 11.58 -25.86 1.65
CA ASP A 158 12.38 -25.33 0.55
C ASP A 158 11.74 -25.35 -0.86
N ALA A 159 10.45 -25.70 -0.98
CA ALA A 159 9.72 -25.65 -2.23
C ALA A 159 9.63 -24.21 -2.77
N ASN A 160 9.68 -24.07 -4.11
CA ASN A 160 9.62 -22.74 -4.73
C ASN A 160 8.21 -22.14 -4.62
N CYS A 161 8.14 -20.88 -4.19
CA CYS A 161 6.90 -20.12 -4.11
C CYS A 161 6.70 -19.28 -5.37
N LYS A 162 6.13 -19.89 -6.42
CA LYS A 162 5.77 -19.23 -7.67
C LYS A 162 4.28 -18.93 -7.68
N VAL A 163 3.92 -17.64 -7.61
CA VAL A 163 2.54 -17.16 -7.53
C VAL A 163 2.16 -16.29 -8.71
N SER A 164 0.90 -16.32 -9.13
CA SER A 164 0.42 -15.45 -10.20
C SER A 164 0.49 -13.98 -9.79
N LEU A 165 1.09 -13.12 -10.62
CA LEU A 165 1.10 -11.66 -10.43
C LEU A 165 -0.34 -11.09 -10.42
N ASN A 166 -1.24 -11.68 -11.20
CA ASN A 166 -2.65 -11.31 -11.18
C ASN A 166 -3.32 -11.59 -9.83
N SER A 167 -2.87 -12.64 -9.11
CA SER A 167 -3.36 -12.91 -7.75
C SER A 167 -2.78 -11.94 -6.74
N VAL A 168 -1.50 -11.55 -6.90
CA VAL A 168 -0.85 -10.60 -6.00
C VAL A 168 -1.49 -9.21 -6.12
N PHE A 169 -1.66 -8.70 -7.35
CA PHE A 169 -2.10 -7.31 -7.57
C PHE A 169 -3.56 -7.15 -7.95
N GLY A 170 -4.22 -8.19 -8.48
CA GLY A 170 -5.56 -8.09 -9.07
C GLY A 170 -6.66 -7.57 -8.12
N ARG A 171 -6.39 -7.55 -6.80
CA ARG A 171 -7.27 -6.98 -5.77
C ARG A 171 -6.54 -6.05 -4.83
N HIS A 172 -5.52 -5.36 -5.31
CA HIS A 172 -4.58 -4.59 -4.50
C HIS A 172 -3.76 -5.45 -3.52
N CYS A 173 -2.63 -4.93 -3.07
CA CYS A 173 -1.69 -5.65 -2.21
C CYS A 173 -1.27 -4.78 -1.03
N ALA A 174 -1.05 -5.38 0.14
CA ALA A 174 -0.43 -4.74 1.28
C ALA A 174 0.81 -5.53 1.73
N ILE A 175 1.94 -4.84 1.86
CA ILE A 175 3.19 -5.36 2.41
C ILE A 175 3.37 -4.76 3.79
N VAL A 176 3.34 -5.59 4.82
CA VAL A 176 3.30 -5.13 6.21
C VAL A 176 4.41 -5.78 7.02
N GLY A 177 4.97 -5.05 7.99
CA GLY A 177 5.97 -5.61 8.89
C GLY A 177 6.78 -4.54 9.60
N THR A 178 7.48 -4.91 10.66
CA THR A 178 8.36 -4.01 11.41
C THR A 178 9.59 -3.58 10.60
N THR A 179 10.29 -2.54 11.08
CA THR A 179 11.58 -2.12 10.53
C THR A 179 12.57 -3.30 10.56
N GLY A 180 13.34 -3.48 9.48
CA GLY A 180 14.27 -4.60 9.35
C GLY A 180 13.61 -5.97 9.08
N GLY A 181 12.28 -6.05 8.93
CA GLY A 181 11.57 -7.29 8.65
C GLY A 181 11.69 -7.79 7.19
N GLY A 182 12.12 -6.93 6.25
CA GLY A 182 12.25 -7.29 4.84
C GLY A 182 11.25 -6.63 3.89
N LYS A 183 10.43 -5.66 4.35
CA LYS A 183 9.43 -4.97 3.51
C LYS A 183 10.02 -4.36 2.24
N SER A 184 11.07 -3.52 2.39
CA SER A 184 11.70 -2.83 1.25
C SER A 184 12.27 -3.81 0.23
N TRP A 185 12.79 -4.97 0.70
CA TRP A 185 13.23 -6.06 -0.17
C TRP A 185 12.07 -6.68 -0.95
N THR A 186 10.94 -6.90 -0.28
CA THR A 186 9.74 -7.44 -0.92
C THR A 186 9.16 -6.48 -1.95
N VAL A 187 9.14 -5.17 -1.66
CA VAL A 187 8.76 -4.13 -2.64
C VAL A 187 9.68 -4.20 -3.87
N ALA A 188 11.00 -4.16 -3.66
CA ALA A 188 11.98 -4.23 -4.74
C ALA A 188 11.83 -5.54 -5.53
N LYS A 189 11.68 -6.69 -4.86
CA LYS A 189 11.47 -8.00 -5.51
C LYS A 189 10.21 -8.03 -6.37
N LEU A 190 9.10 -7.50 -5.88
CA LEU A 190 7.85 -7.43 -6.65
C LEU A 190 7.97 -6.48 -7.85
N VAL A 191 8.67 -5.36 -7.71
CA VAL A 191 8.94 -4.45 -8.84
C VAL A 191 9.78 -5.16 -9.91
N ASP A 192 10.86 -5.86 -9.51
CA ASP A 192 11.69 -6.64 -10.42
C ASP A 192 10.87 -7.72 -11.17
N GLU A 193 10.00 -8.46 -10.45
CA GLU A 193 9.14 -9.49 -11.05
C GLU A 193 8.13 -8.92 -12.04
N VAL A 194 7.53 -7.75 -11.74
CA VAL A 194 6.61 -7.07 -12.67
C VAL A 194 7.34 -6.64 -13.94
N VAL A 195 8.48 -5.96 -13.80
CA VAL A 195 9.23 -5.39 -14.93
C VAL A 195 9.86 -6.47 -15.78
N SER A 196 10.42 -7.53 -15.17
CA SER A 196 11.07 -8.62 -15.92
C SER A 196 10.09 -9.51 -16.68
N LYS A 197 8.83 -9.59 -16.25
CA LYS A 197 7.85 -10.57 -16.75
C LYS A 197 6.64 -9.97 -17.45
N THR A 198 6.45 -8.65 -17.35
CA THR A 198 5.32 -7.96 -17.97
C THR A 198 5.76 -6.65 -18.64
N ASN A 199 4.91 -6.11 -19.49
CA ASN A 199 5.09 -4.76 -20.05
C ASN A 199 4.39 -3.68 -19.20
N ASN A 200 3.90 -4.03 -18.02
CA ASN A 200 3.17 -3.11 -17.16
C ASN A 200 4.11 -2.04 -16.58
N LYS A 201 3.55 -0.87 -16.34
CA LYS A 201 4.27 0.25 -15.75
C LYS A 201 4.12 0.27 -14.23
N VAL A 202 5.17 0.74 -13.57
CA VAL A 202 5.24 0.89 -12.12
C VAL A 202 5.52 2.35 -11.78
N ILE A 203 4.69 2.94 -10.92
CA ILE A 203 4.99 4.19 -10.22
C ILE A 203 5.27 3.83 -8.77
N LEU A 204 6.42 4.24 -8.26
CA LEU A 204 6.82 4.02 -6.87
C LEU A 204 6.92 5.37 -6.14
N ILE A 205 6.02 5.58 -5.18
CA ILE A 205 6.10 6.69 -4.22
C ILE A 205 7.05 6.26 -3.10
N ASP A 206 8.22 6.88 -3.06
CA ASP A 206 9.31 6.61 -2.13
C ASP A 206 9.35 7.69 -1.04
N ALA A 207 8.91 7.34 0.16
CA ALA A 207 8.81 8.28 1.27
C ALA A 207 10.15 8.66 1.89
N THR A 208 11.14 7.77 1.81
CA THR A 208 12.39 7.80 2.59
C THR A 208 13.66 7.84 1.76
N GLY A 209 13.57 7.60 0.44
CA GLY A 209 14.73 7.60 -0.46
C GLY A 209 15.39 6.22 -0.63
N GLU A 210 14.82 5.16 -0.07
CA GLU A 210 15.44 3.82 -0.06
C GLU A 210 15.58 3.17 -1.45
N TYR A 211 14.79 3.61 -2.43
CA TYR A 211 14.72 2.97 -3.75
C TYR A 211 15.48 3.73 -4.87
N SER A 212 16.45 4.56 -4.49
CA SER A 212 17.26 5.36 -5.44
C SER A 212 17.96 4.52 -6.50
N LYS A 213 18.32 3.27 -6.19
CA LYS A 213 19.02 2.35 -7.10
C LYS A 213 18.12 1.53 -8.02
N LEU A 214 16.79 1.52 -7.78
CA LEU A 214 15.87 0.72 -8.60
C LEU A 214 15.80 1.22 -10.04
N THR A 215 15.79 2.54 -10.23
CA THR A 215 15.68 3.17 -11.55
C THR A 215 16.42 4.50 -11.60
N SER A 216 16.92 4.86 -12.79
CA SER A 216 17.43 6.20 -13.08
C SER A 216 16.32 7.21 -13.37
N ASN A 217 15.11 6.72 -13.75
CA ASN A 217 13.94 7.56 -14.00
C ASN A 217 13.29 7.95 -12.68
N SER A 218 13.76 9.04 -12.09
CA SER A 218 13.37 9.51 -10.77
C SER A 218 13.02 10.99 -10.79
N LEU A 219 11.97 11.36 -10.05
CA LEU A 219 11.53 12.73 -9.79
C LEU A 219 11.56 12.96 -8.28
N THR A 220 12.43 13.86 -7.80
CA THR A 220 12.57 14.17 -6.38
C THR A 220 11.92 15.52 -6.07
N LEU A 221 10.78 15.48 -5.39
CA LEU A 221 10.01 16.67 -5.04
C LEU A 221 10.82 17.63 -4.15
N GLY A 222 10.78 18.91 -4.51
CA GLY A 222 11.51 19.97 -3.83
C GLY A 222 13.00 20.07 -4.19
N THR A 223 13.50 19.20 -5.11
CA THR A 223 14.89 19.19 -5.59
C THR A 223 14.95 19.39 -7.10
N ASP A 224 14.42 18.44 -7.87
CA ASP A 224 14.41 18.46 -9.33
C ASP A 224 12.99 18.45 -9.93
N ALA A 225 11.98 18.25 -9.07
CA ALA A 225 10.58 18.22 -9.45
C ALA A 225 9.69 19.01 -8.49
N TYR A 226 8.56 19.50 -9.02
CA TYR A 226 7.50 20.14 -8.24
C TYR A 226 6.13 19.67 -8.72
N PHE A 227 5.13 19.76 -7.84
CA PHE A 227 3.74 19.51 -8.18
C PHE A 227 3.07 20.87 -8.49
N PRO A 228 2.64 21.15 -9.73
CA PRO A 228 2.01 22.43 -10.06
C PRO A 228 0.72 22.64 -9.25
N TYR A 229 0.62 23.72 -8.48
CA TYR A 229 -0.54 24.00 -7.64
C TYR A 229 -1.84 24.07 -8.42
N GLN A 230 -1.78 24.38 -9.72
CA GLN A 230 -2.95 24.40 -10.61
C GLN A 230 -3.65 23.04 -10.70
N ASN A 231 -2.91 21.97 -10.43
CA ASN A 231 -3.43 20.59 -10.40
C ASN A 231 -3.91 20.14 -9.02
N LEU A 232 -3.74 20.97 -7.96
CA LEU A 232 -4.39 20.73 -6.67
C LEU A 232 -5.91 20.79 -6.85
N SER A 233 -6.61 19.96 -6.09
CA SER A 233 -8.05 20.12 -5.95
C SER A 233 -8.40 21.31 -5.04
N ILE A 234 -9.59 21.88 -5.19
CA ILE A 234 -10.09 22.92 -4.26
C ILE A 234 -10.11 22.40 -2.80
N PRO A 235 -10.55 21.16 -2.51
CA PRO A 235 -10.40 20.57 -1.18
C PRO A 235 -8.96 20.55 -0.65
N ASP A 236 -7.95 20.21 -1.50
CA ASP A 236 -6.54 20.23 -1.08
C ASP A 236 -6.08 21.65 -0.69
N LEU A 237 -6.50 22.66 -1.48
CA LEU A 237 -6.22 24.05 -1.14
C LEU A 237 -6.94 24.48 0.16
N PHE A 238 -8.16 24.03 0.38
CA PHE A 238 -8.88 24.30 1.62
C PHE A 238 -8.24 23.61 2.83
N TYR A 239 -7.67 22.43 2.63
CA TYR A 239 -6.89 21.75 3.65
C TYR A 239 -5.65 22.56 4.03
N LEU A 240 -4.96 23.19 3.07
CA LEU A 240 -3.84 24.10 3.32
C LEU A 240 -4.27 25.38 4.04
N LEU A 241 -5.33 26.02 3.56
CA LEU A 241 -5.75 27.36 4.01
C LEU A 241 -6.65 27.35 5.24
N ARG A 242 -7.33 26.24 5.52
CA ARG A 242 -8.26 26.08 6.65
C ARG A 242 -9.26 27.24 6.80
N PRO A 243 -10.08 27.55 5.77
CA PRO A 243 -11.04 28.65 5.84
C PRO A 243 -12.16 28.33 6.81
N THR A 244 -12.60 29.29 7.65
CA THR A 244 -13.75 29.10 8.55
C THR A 244 -15.05 28.90 7.77
N GLY A 245 -15.94 27.98 8.25
CA GLY A 245 -17.05 27.47 7.46
C GLY A 245 -18.06 28.54 7.03
N GLN A 246 -18.42 29.47 7.92
CA GLN A 246 -19.52 30.42 7.67
C GLN A 246 -19.11 31.73 7.02
N SER A 247 -17.92 32.25 7.26
CA SER A 247 -17.48 33.55 6.79
C SER A 247 -16.42 33.52 5.72
N GLN A 248 -15.39 32.68 5.89
CA GLN A 248 -14.23 32.67 4.98
C GLN A 248 -14.44 31.76 3.77
N ARG A 249 -15.02 30.57 3.97
CA ARG A 249 -15.21 29.58 2.89
C ARG A 249 -16.04 30.09 1.71
N PRO A 250 -17.19 30.77 1.91
CA PRO A 250 -17.96 31.31 0.78
C PRO A 250 -17.19 32.36 -0.01
N VAL A 251 -16.51 33.31 0.69
CA VAL A 251 -15.71 34.37 0.03
C VAL A 251 -14.53 33.77 -0.73
N LEU A 252 -13.83 32.80 -0.17
CA LEU A 252 -12.75 32.11 -0.84
C LEU A 252 -13.21 31.39 -2.11
N LEU A 253 -14.35 30.69 -2.07
CA LEU A 253 -14.94 30.02 -3.24
C LEU A 253 -15.30 31.00 -4.34
N GLU A 254 -15.94 32.12 -4.01
CA GLU A 254 -16.27 33.17 -4.97
C GLU A 254 -15.00 33.82 -5.55
N SER A 255 -13.96 34.01 -4.75
CA SER A 255 -12.67 34.54 -5.22
C SER A 255 -12.01 33.59 -6.22
N ILE A 256 -12.04 32.27 -5.95
CA ILE A 256 -11.52 31.26 -6.88
C ILE A 256 -12.30 31.26 -8.19
N ARG A 257 -13.65 31.32 -8.15
CA ARG A 257 -14.51 31.41 -9.31
C ARG A 257 -14.20 32.63 -10.16
N SER A 258 -14.09 33.80 -9.50
CA SER A 258 -13.77 35.06 -10.19
C SER A 258 -12.39 35.02 -10.85
N LEU A 259 -11.37 34.44 -10.20
CA LEU A 259 -10.04 34.29 -10.79
C LEU A 259 -10.03 33.27 -11.96
N LYS A 260 -10.84 32.22 -11.91
CA LYS A 260 -11.01 31.30 -13.05
C LYS A 260 -11.69 32.01 -14.23
N VAL A 261 -12.70 32.85 -13.98
CA VAL A 261 -13.30 33.71 -15.02
C VAL A 261 -12.24 34.60 -15.66
N VAL A 262 -11.41 35.27 -14.84
CA VAL A 262 -10.32 36.13 -15.33
C VAL A 262 -9.33 35.34 -16.20
N ARG A 263 -8.94 34.14 -15.79
CA ARG A 263 -8.03 33.28 -16.55
C ARG A 263 -8.61 32.92 -17.93
N ILE A 264 -9.87 32.47 -17.98
CA ILE A 264 -10.55 32.13 -19.25
C ILE A 264 -10.69 33.35 -20.12
N ALA A 265 -11.12 34.50 -19.55
CA ALA A 265 -11.25 35.74 -20.25
C ALA A 265 -9.93 36.25 -20.88
N LYS A 266 -8.78 36.04 -20.16
CA LYS A 266 -7.46 36.33 -20.73
C LYS A 266 -7.13 35.46 -21.93
N ALA A 267 -7.46 34.15 -21.86
CA ALA A 267 -7.22 33.23 -22.96
C ALA A 267 -8.05 33.57 -24.20
N GLU A 268 -9.27 34.13 -24.04
CA GLU A 268 -10.17 34.54 -25.11
C GLU A 268 -10.04 36.00 -25.54
N ASN A 269 -9.09 36.74 -24.97
CA ASN A 269 -8.94 38.20 -25.19
C ASN A 269 -10.26 39.00 -24.97
N SER A 270 -11.03 38.60 -23.97
CA SER A 270 -12.30 39.24 -23.58
C SER A 270 -12.05 40.55 -22.82
N GLU A 271 -13.05 41.44 -22.81
CA GLU A 271 -13.07 42.67 -21.98
C GLU A 271 -12.85 42.38 -20.45
N LEU A 272 -13.07 41.14 -20.01
CA LEU A 272 -12.86 40.69 -18.66
C LEU A 272 -11.38 40.26 -18.38
N ALA A 273 -10.49 40.42 -19.37
CA ALA A 273 -9.08 40.06 -19.31
C ALA A 273 -8.26 41.00 -18.41
N ILE A 274 -8.52 40.99 -17.12
CA ILE A 274 -7.91 41.80 -16.05
C ILE A 274 -7.21 40.87 -15.04
N ASN A 275 -6.48 41.40 -14.09
CA ASN A 275 -5.82 40.55 -13.09
C ASN A 275 -6.79 40.07 -12.00
N THR A 276 -7.67 40.96 -11.56
CA THR A 276 -8.73 40.67 -10.59
C THR A 276 -10.08 41.15 -11.11
N LYS A 277 -11.16 40.47 -10.74
CA LYS A 277 -12.50 40.90 -11.06
C LYS A 277 -13.01 41.91 -10.05
N GLN A 278 -13.03 43.18 -10.47
CA GLN A 278 -13.60 44.25 -9.65
C GLN A 278 -15.13 44.16 -9.65
N LYS A 279 -15.72 44.10 -8.43
CA LYS A 279 -17.18 43.97 -8.24
C LYS A 279 -17.83 45.24 -7.69
N ALA A 280 -17.14 46.05 -6.90
CA ALA A 280 -17.73 47.24 -6.27
C ALA A 280 -18.42 48.16 -7.29
N GLU A 281 -19.73 48.38 -7.09
CA GLU A 281 -20.61 49.24 -7.90
C GLU A 281 -20.73 48.83 -9.38
N LYS A 282 -20.26 47.62 -9.76
CA LYS A 282 -20.33 47.13 -11.15
C LYS A 282 -21.58 46.32 -11.41
N GLU A 283 -21.98 46.26 -12.70
CA GLU A 283 -23.11 45.44 -13.18
C GLU A 283 -22.75 43.95 -13.15
N LYS A 284 -23.71 43.13 -12.72
CA LYS A 284 -23.58 41.69 -12.60
C LYS A 284 -23.73 40.95 -13.92
N LEU A 285 -24.51 41.49 -14.85
CA LEU A 285 -24.97 40.78 -16.04
C LEU A 285 -23.83 40.22 -16.87
N LYS A 286 -22.84 41.06 -17.24
CA LYS A 286 -21.69 40.61 -18.07
C LYS A 286 -20.92 39.47 -17.42
N PHE A 287 -20.69 39.55 -16.10
CA PHE A 287 -19.99 38.52 -15.36
C PHE A 287 -20.77 37.20 -15.35
N TYR A 288 -22.05 37.24 -14.98
CA TYR A 288 -22.85 36.01 -14.90
C TYR A 288 -23.12 35.39 -16.28
N THR A 289 -23.24 36.19 -17.36
CA THR A 289 -23.35 35.65 -18.72
C THR A 289 -22.08 34.92 -19.12
N PHE A 290 -20.91 35.50 -18.88
CA PHE A 290 -19.62 34.85 -19.13
C PHE A 290 -19.45 33.58 -18.27
N TYR A 291 -19.80 33.67 -17.00
CA TYR A 291 -19.75 32.52 -16.07
C TYR A 291 -20.62 31.36 -16.56
N GLN A 292 -21.86 31.62 -17.00
CA GLN A 292 -22.76 30.58 -17.48
C GLN A 292 -22.24 29.91 -18.77
N ASN A 293 -21.64 30.67 -19.66
CA ASN A 293 -21.06 30.13 -20.88
C ASN A 293 -19.87 29.19 -20.62
N HIS A 294 -19.15 29.39 -19.51
CA HIS A 294 -17.94 28.63 -19.16
C HIS A 294 -18.07 27.85 -17.85
N ILE A 295 -19.30 27.53 -17.46
CA ILE A 295 -19.60 26.95 -16.14
C ILE A 295 -18.80 25.67 -15.85
N ARG A 296 -18.57 24.83 -16.87
CA ARG A 296 -17.82 23.57 -16.72
C ARG A 296 -16.36 23.81 -16.34
N ASP A 297 -15.70 24.78 -16.96
CA ASP A 297 -14.30 25.11 -16.72
C ASP A 297 -14.11 25.90 -15.42
N ILE A 298 -15.11 26.70 -15.02
CA ILE A 298 -15.08 27.48 -13.79
C ILE A 298 -15.37 26.60 -12.58
N GLU A 299 -16.35 25.68 -12.67
CA GLU A 299 -16.72 24.76 -11.59
C GLU A 299 -15.86 23.48 -11.57
N ASP A 300 -14.85 23.38 -12.45
CA ASP A 300 -13.85 22.31 -12.32
C ASP A 300 -13.17 22.35 -10.95
N ASN A 301 -12.93 21.17 -10.38
CA ASN A 301 -12.42 21.02 -9.01
C ASN A 301 -10.92 21.33 -8.87
N THR A 302 -10.25 21.84 -9.89
CA THR A 302 -8.82 22.17 -9.86
C THR A 302 -8.56 23.62 -9.48
N CYS A 303 -7.34 23.90 -8.97
CA CYS A 303 -6.88 25.26 -8.65
C CYS A 303 -6.29 25.99 -9.88
N ASN A 304 -6.85 25.78 -11.06
CA ASN A 304 -6.36 26.36 -12.29
C ASN A 304 -6.74 27.84 -12.43
N PHE A 305 -6.08 28.66 -11.62
CA PHE A 305 -6.16 30.13 -11.61
C PHE A 305 -4.84 30.71 -11.11
N ASP A 306 -4.64 32.02 -11.23
CA ASP A 306 -3.42 32.67 -10.70
C ASP A 306 -3.61 33.00 -9.22
N ILE A 307 -2.98 32.20 -8.36
CA ILE A 307 -3.09 32.32 -6.90
C ILE A 307 -2.45 33.59 -6.36
N THR A 308 -1.53 34.24 -7.10
CA THR A 308 -0.87 35.47 -6.66
C THR A 308 -1.85 36.63 -6.50
N PHE A 309 -2.96 36.59 -7.23
CA PHE A 309 -4.05 37.57 -7.14
C PHE A 309 -5.17 37.18 -6.16
N LEU A 310 -5.03 36.06 -5.44
CA LEU A 310 -6.10 35.56 -4.56
C LEU A 310 -6.43 36.54 -3.42
N ILE A 311 -5.42 37.17 -2.82
CA ILE A 311 -5.61 38.16 -1.74
C ILE A 311 -6.36 39.39 -2.23
N GLU A 312 -5.98 39.91 -3.40
CA GLU A 312 -6.65 41.04 -4.01
C GLU A 312 -8.09 40.70 -4.37
N GLN A 313 -8.32 39.51 -4.94
CA GLN A 313 -9.67 39.06 -5.31
C GLN A 313 -10.57 38.88 -4.08
N ILE A 314 -10.05 38.36 -2.94
CA ILE A 314 -10.82 38.28 -1.68
C ILE A 314 -11.33 39.67 -1.27
N LYS A 315 -10.51 40.71 -1.43
CA LYS A 315 -10.93 42.09 -1.15
C LYS A 315 -12.04 42.55 -2.10
N GLU A 316 -11.92 42.24 -3.39
CA GLU A 316 -12.92 42.57 -4.41
C GLU A 316 -14.26 41.81 -4.24
N GLU A 317 -14.24 40.66 -3.57
CA GLU A 317 -15.45 39.90 -3.23
C GLU A 317 -16.21 40.48 -2.03
N CYS A 318 -15.56 41.30 -1.20
CA CYS A 318 -16.17 41.90 -0.01
C CYS A 318 -16.98 43.14 -0.40
N VAL A 319 -18.14 42.95 -1.02
CA VAL A 319 -19.07 43.99 -1.48
C VAL A 319 -20.49 43.69 -1.01
N TYR A 320 -21.29 44.74 -0.84
CA TYR A 320 -22.71 44.55 -0.54
C TYR A 320 -23.42 43.85 -1.71
N PRO A 321 -24.40 42.97 -1.44
CA PRO A 321 -25.08 42.16 -2.46
C PRO A 321 -25.89 42.98 -3.46
N SER A 322 -26.27 44.20 -3.13
CA SER A 322 -27.03 45.10 -4.04
C SER A 322 -26.46 46.49 -4.01
N GLY A 323 -26.37 47.13 -5.16
CA GLY A 323 -25.99 48.51 -5.35
C GLY A 323 -27.19 49.45 -5.34
N TYR A 324 -26.98 50.70 -5.82
CA TYR A 324 -28.00 51.70 -5.94
C TYR A 324 -28.00 52.28 -7.36
N THR A 325 -29.20 52.57 -7.88
CA THR A 325 -29.41 53.33 -9.12
C THR A 325 -30.48 54.38 -8.83
N ASN A 326 -30.17 55.65 -9.02
CA ASN A 326 -31.06 56.78 -8.70
C ASN A 326 -31.59 56.74 -7.23
N ASN A 327 -30.73 56.44 -6.27
CA ASN A 327 -31.05 56.26 -4.84
C ASN A 327 -32.01 55.10 -4.50
N LEU A 328 -32.31 54.24 -5.48
CA LEU A 328 -33.09 53.01 -5.25
C LEU A 328 -32.15 51.80 -5.28
N GLN A 329 -32.43 50.84 -4.41
CA GLN A 329 -31.66 49.58 -4.34
C GLN A 329 -31.79 48.84 -5.67
N ASP A 330 -30.65 48.51 -6.30
CA ASP A 330 -30.57 47.82 -7.58
C ASP A 330 -29.90 46.45 -7.44
N PRO A 331 -30.65 45.36 -7.49
CA PRO A 331 -30.09 44.01 -7.35
C PRO A 331 -29.24 43.57 -8.55
N LYS A 332 -29.30 44.29 -9.70
CA LYS A 332 -28.51 44.02 -10.90
C LYS A 332 -27.07 44.51 -10.80
N LYS A 333 -26.76 45.29 -9.75
CA LYS A 333 -25.43 45.80 -9.46
C LYS A 333 -24.95 45.23 -8.12
N TRP A 334 -23.63 45.04 -7.98
CA TRP A 334 -23.04 44.91 -6.68
C TRP A 334 -23.03 46.25 -5.96
N GLY A 335 -23.09 46.23 -4.65
CA GLY A 335 -22.94 47.43 -3.84
C GLY A 335 -21.48 47.88 -3.70
N GLY A 336 -21.27 48.90 -2.87
CA GLY A 336 -19.94 49.33 -2.53
C GLY A 336 -19.19 48.32 -1.65
N TYR A 337 -17.93 48.66 -1.33
CA TYR A 337 -17.07 47.86 -0.49
C TYR A 337 -17.63 47.67 0.92
N ASP A 338 -17.62 46.44 1.43
CA ASP A 338 -18.04 46.05 2.77
C ASP A 338 -16.82 45.74 3.65
N ALA A 339 -16.35 46.73 4.38
CA ALA A 339 -15.21 46.63 5.27
C ALA A 339 -15.39 45.57 6.37
N LYS A 340 -16.62 45.42 6.89
CA LYS A 340 -16.92 44.44 7.94
C LYS A 340 -16.75 43.00 7.45
N THR A 341 -17.21 42.69 6.24
CA THR A 341 -17.01 41.38 5.63
C THR A 341 -15.50 41.13 5.38
N TYR A 342 -14.73 42.16 5.00
CA TYR A 342 -13.29 42.01 4.82
C TYR A 342 -12.54 41.78 6.15
N ASP A 343 -12.94 42.40 7.23
CA ASP A 343 -12.33 42.21 8.55
C ASP A 343 -12.38 40.71 8.97
N TYR A 344 -13.44 40.01 8.64
CA TYR A 344 -13.55 38.56 8.88
C TYR A 344 -12.58 37.74 8.01
N GLN A 345 -12.04 38.29 6.93
CA GLN A 345 -11.09 37.60 6.05
C GLN A 345 -9.62 37.79 6.47
N THR A 346 -9.31 38.69 7.39
CA THR A 346 -7.94 39.08 7.73
C THR A 346 -7.04 37.89 8.10
N SER A 347 -7.56 36.95 8.89
CA SER A 347 -6.80 35.75 9.25
C SER A 347 -6.59 34.80 8.08
N LEU A 348 -7.54 34.70 7.15
CA LEU A 348 -7.38 33.91 5.91
C LEU A 348 -6.35 34.56 4.98
N VAL A 349 -6.43 35.88 4.82
CA VAL A 349 -5.47 36.67 4.02
C VAL A 349 -4.04 36.48 4.55
N GLY A 350 -3.84 36.53 5.88
CA GLY A 350 -2.55 36.22 6.50
C GLY A 350 -2.02 34.84 6.12
N ARG A 351 -2.86 33.79 6.24
CA ARG A 351 -2.47 32.42 5.88
C ARG A 351 -2.14 32.27 4.38
N ILE A 352 -2.88 32.93 3.49
CA ILE A 352 -2.59 32.92 2.05
C ILE A 352 -1.24 33.62 1.79
N ALA A 353 -0.99 34.75 2.43
CA ALA A 353 0.29 35.47 2.29
C ALA A 353 1.46 34.61 2.77
N ASP A 354 1.33 33.94 3.91
CA ASP A 354 2.33 33.01 4.45
C ASP A 354 2.56 31.85 3.48
N LEU A 355 1.49 31.23 2.98
CA LEU A 355 1.58 30.12 2.03
C LEU A 355 2.36 30.51 0.77
N ILE A 356 1.99 31.64 0.13
CA ILE A 356 2.61 32.10 -1.12
C ILE A 356 4.06 32.54 -0.90
N ASN A 357 4.40 33.10 0.27
CA ASN A 357 5.74 33.65 0.55
C ASN A 357 6.72 32.63 1.14
N THR A 358 6.24 31.52 1.67
CA THR A 358 7.11 30.50 2.24
C THR A 358 7.84 29.72 1.14
N GLU A 359 9.18 29.70 1.21
CA GLU A 359 10.06 29.13 0.18
C GLU A 359 9.75 27.65 -0.10
N ILE A 360 9.46 26.85 0.94
CA ILE A 360 9.19 25.44 0.79
C ILE A 360 7.95 25.14 -0.06
N PHE A 361 6.88 25.92 0.12
CA PHE A 361 5.67 25.77 -0.69
C PHE A 361 5.92 26.19 -2.14
N ASN A 362 6.74 27.20 -2.37
CA ASN A 362 7.12 27.60 -3.73
C ASN A 362 7.96 26.52 -4.42
N LYS A 363 8.91 25.89 -3.71
CA LYS A 363 9.71 24.79 -4.26
C LYS A 363 8.88 23.54 -4.56
N LEU A 364 7.85 23.26 -3.76
CA LEU A 364 7.03 22.06 -3.90
C LEU A 364 5.83 22.23 -4.81
N LEU A 365 5.18 23.40 -4.79
CA LEU A 365 3.90 23.65 -5.44
C LEU A 365 3.95 24.73 -6.53
N GLY A 366 5.02 25.49 -6.61
CA GLY A 366 5.23 26.48 -7.67
C GLY A 366 4.26 27.66 -7.65
N PHE A 367 3.85 28.17 -6.48
CA PHE A 367 2.89 29.28 -6.37
C PHE A 367 3.34 30.57 -7.10
N LYS A 368 4.63 30.83 -7.18
CA LYS A 368 5.21 31.98 -7.91
C LYS A 368 5.73 31.60 -9.31
N GLY A 369 5.31 30.45 -9.85
CA GLY A 369 5.79 29.89 -11.10
C GLY A 369 6.67 28.67 -10.89
N ALA A 370 7.09 28.03 -12.00
CA ALA A 370 7.95 26.86 -11.94
C ALA A 370 9.28 27.20 -11.23
N PRO A 371 9.68 26.44 -10.18
CA PRO A 371 10.95 26.66 -9.52
C PRO A 371 12.12 26.41 -10.48
N ALA A 372 13.18 27.21 -10.35
CA ALA A 372 14.35 27.09 -11.22
C ALA A 372 14.99 25.69 -11.13
N GLY A 373 15.20 25.06 -12.29
CA GLY A 373 15.79 23.72 -12.36
C GLY A 373 14.85 22.55 -12.04
N CYS A 374 13.58 22.82 -11.72
CA CYS A 374 12.59 21.77 -11.44
C CYS A 374 11.67 21.54 -12.62
N SER A 375 11.35 20.25 -12.88
CA SER A 375 10.35 19.82 -13.84
C SER A 375 8.99 19.59 -13.18
N SER A 376 7.92 19.74 -13.95
CA SER A 376 6.56 19.39 -13.50
C SER A 376 6.41 17.88 -13.36
N ILE A 377 6.03 17.43 -12.15
CA ILE A 377 5.75 16.00 -11.92
C ILE A 377 4.59 15.49 -12.77
N VAL A 378 3.59 16.35 -13.04
CA VAL A 378 2.44 16.03 -13.89
C VAL A 378 2.88 15.78 -15.33
N GLU A 379 3.78 16.62 -15.87
CA GLU A 379 4.36 16.41 -17.20
C GLU A 379 5.24 15.17 -17.23
N GLY A 380 6.05 14.93 -16.19
CA GLY A 380 6.88 13.75 -16.04
C GLY A 380 6.06 12.46 -16.04
N ILE A 381 4.95 12.41 -15.31
CA ILE A 381 4.03 11.27 -15.30
C ILE A 381 3.36 11.08 -16.68
N ASN A 382 2.87 12.13 -17.30
CA ASN A 382 2.25 12.05 -18.63
C ASN A 382 3.25 11.52 -19.68
N LYS A 383 4.49 12.02 -19.64
CA LYS A 383 5.57 11.53 -20.49
C LYS A 383 5.86 10.05 -20.22
N PHE A 384 5.99 9.66 -18.94
CA PHE A 384 6.20 8.27 -18.54
C PHE A 384 5.09 7.33 -19.04
N ILE A 385 3.82 7.75 -18.93
CA ILE A 385 2.67 6.92 -19.37
C ILE A 385 2.66 6.75 -20.89
N THR A 386 2.98 7.80 -21.65
CA THR A 386 2.90 7.81 -23.11
C THR A 386 4.13 7.21 -23.81
N GLN A 387 5.31 7.26 -23.19
CA GLN A 387 6.56 6.72 -23.75
C GLN A 387 6.82 5.30 -23.23
N ASN A 388 7.40 4.43 -24.08
CA ASN A 388 7.63 3.03 -23.74
C ASN A 388 9.08 2.73 -23.34
N ASP A 389 9.91 3.75 -23.14
CA ASP A 389 11.35 3.57 -22.91
C ASP A 389 11.66 3.07 -21.50
N GLU A 390 10.81 3.39 -20.53
CA GLU A 390 11.00 3.08 -19.11
C GLU A 390 9.74 2.46 -18.50
N GLN A 391 9.91 1.43 -17.68
CA GLN A 391 8.80 0.76 -16.99
C GLN A 391 8.63 1.20 -15.53
N ILE A 392 9.63 1.86 -14.94
CA ILE A 392 9.60 2.32 -13.56
C ILE A 392 9.75 3.84 -13.53
N LEU A 393 8.86 4.52 -12.81
CA LEU A 393 9.02 5.91 -12.40
C LEU A 393 9.03 5.98 -10.87
N ARG A 394 10.16 6.42 -10.31
CA ARG A 394 10.28 6.70 -8.87
C ARG A 394 9.92 8.17 -8.60
N ILE A 395 9.03 8.39 -7.63
CA ILE A 395 8.67 9.73 -7.15
C ILE A 395 9.10 9.81 -5.68
N SER A 396 10.17 10.56 -5.42
CA SER A 396 10.76 10.66 -4.09
C SER A 396 10.22 11.83 -3.29
N PHE A 397 9.89 11.55 -2.04
CA PHE A 397 9.44 12.50 -1.02
C PHE A 397 10.50 12.71 0.09
N GLU A 398 11.72 12.19 -0.09
CA GLU A 398 12.78 12.19 0.92
C GLU A 398 13.15 13.58 1.44
N ASN A 399 13.11 14.60 0.57
CA ASN A 399 13.50 15.97 0.89
C ASN A 399 12.34 16.86 1.34
N ILE A 400 11.13 16.31 1.47
CA ILE A 400 9.97 17.06 1.96
C ILE A 400 9.92 16.98 3.48
N PRO A 401 9.99 18.12 4.19
CA PRO A 401 9.86 18.13 5.64
C PRO A 401 8.45 17.75 6.08
N SER A 402 8.35 17.17 7.28
CA SER A 402 7.06 16.76 7.87
C SER A 402 6.24 17.95 8.42
N SER A 403 6.72 19.19 8.26
CA SER A 403 6.04 20.39 8.72
C SER A 403 4.86 20.76 7.81
N PHE A 404 3.81 21.33 8.39
CA PHE A 404 2.65 21.88 7.68
C PHE A 404 1.82 20.87 6.85
N SER A 405 1.96 19.57 7.10
CA SER A 405 1.26 18.51 6.33
C SER A 405 1.45 18.59 4.80
N VAL A 406 2.56 19.18 4.35
CA VAL A 406 2.83 19.39 2.91
C VAL A 406 3.05 18.06 2.21
N LYS A 407 3.70 17.12 2.89
CA LYS A 407 4.00 15.78 2.40
C LYS A 407 2.71 15.02 2.09
N GLU A 408 1.78 15.03 3.01
CA GLU A 408 0.48 14.37 2.91
C GLU A 408 -0.40 14.98 1.80
N ILE A 409 -0.44 16.32 1.74
CA ILE A 409 -1.23 17.03 0.74
C ILE A 409 -0.69 16.78 -0.68
N THR A 410 0.63 16.87 -0.86
CA THR A 410 1.25 16.62 -2.16
C THR A 410 1.04 15.19 -2.61
N ALA A 411 1.15 14.22 -1.71
CA ALA A 411 0.87 12.82 -2.00
C ALA A 411 -0.61 12.59 -2.36
N ASN A 412 -1.54 13.24 -1.64
CA ASN A 412 -2.97 13.17 -1.94
C ASN A 412 -3.29 13.79 -3.31
N ALA A 413 -2.70 14.94 -3.63
CA ALA A 413 -2.88 15.60 -4.92
C ALA A 413 -2.33 14.74 -6.08
N LEU A 414 -1.16 14.12 -5.88
CA LEU A 414 -0.59 13.16 -6.82
C LEU A 414 -1.53 11.95 -7.03
N ALA A 415 -2.04 11.38 -5.93
CA ALA A 415 -3.00 10.29 -5.98
C ALA A 415 -4.31 10.70 -6.69
N SER A 416 -4.82 11.90 -6.43
CA SER A 416 -6.00 12.46 -7.10
C SER A 416 -5.77 12.63 -8.61
N PHE A 417 -4.59 13.08 -9.01
CA PHE A 417 -4.21 13.18 -10.41
C PHE A 417 -4.20 11.80 -11.10
N LEU A 418 -3.56 10.80 -10.47
CA LEU A 418 -3.54 9.43 -10.99
C LEU A 418 -4.94 8.80 -11.04
N LEU A 419 -5.79 9.06 -10.04
CA LEU A 419 -7.19 8.63 -10.00
C LEU A 419 -7.98 9.21 -11.19
N ASN A 420 -7.78 10.48 -11.51
CA ASN A 420 -8.42 11.11 -12.65
C ASN A 420 -7.97 10.48 -13.97
N LEU A 421 -6.69 10.19 -14.14
CA LEU A 421 -6.19 9.46 -15.31
C LEU A 421 -6.83 8.07 -15.42
N ALA A 422 -6.94 7.35 -14.30
CA ALA A 422 -7.58 6.05 -14.26
C ALA A 422 -9.05 6.10 -14.67
N ARG A 423 -9.82 7.07 -14.16
CA ARG A 423 -11.24 7.30 -14.52
C ARG A 423 -11.44 7.59 -16.02
N HIS A 424 -10.43 8.16 -16.67
CA HIS A 424 -10.42 8.33 -18.15
C HIS A 424 -9.97 7.07 -18.90
N ASN A 425 -9.89 5.91 -18.22
CA ASN A 425 -9.49 4.60 -18.77
C ASN A 425 -8.07 4.54 -19.33
N THR A 426 -7.16 5.41 -18.90
CA THR A 426 -5.76 5.46 -19.37
C THR A 426 -5.02 4.14 -19.14
N PHE A 427 -5.34 3.41 -18.06
CA PHE A 427 -4.64 2.19 -17.66
C PHE A 427 -5.37 0.89 -18.00
N ARG A 428 -6.49 0.95 -18.71
CA ARG A 428 -7.33 -0.24 -18.95
C ARG A 428 -6.65 -1.27 -19.87
N THR A 429 -5.91 -0.80 -20.86
CA THR A 429 -5.18 -1.69 -21.80
C THR A 429 -3.77 -2.01 -21.36
N ASN A 430 -3.13 -1.11 -20.62
CA ASN A 430 -1.81 -1.30 -20.05
C ASN A 430 -1.86 -0.95 -18.55
N PRO A 431 -2.11 -1.92 -17.68
CA PRO A 431 -2.27 -1.69 -16.25
C PRO A 431 -1.07 -1.01 -15.60
N LEU A 432 -1.36 -0.12 -14.65
CA LEU A 432 -0.39 0.57 -13.82
C LEU A 432 -0.40 -0.03 -12.40
N ILE A 433 0.79 -0.30 -11.86
CA ILE A 433 0.95 -0.66 -10.46
C ILE A 433 1.52 0.53 -9.70
N LEU A 434 0.78 1.03 -8.73
CA LEU A 434 1.18 2.14 -7.85
C LEU A 434 1.67 1.56 -6.52
N PHE A 435 2.97 1.59 -6.31
CA PHE A 435 3.57 1.29 -5.01
C PHE A 435 3.64 2.55 -4.16
N VAL A 436 3.25 2.42 -2.90
CA VAL A 436 3.33 3.51 -1.91
C VAL A 436 4.07 3.00 -0.69
N ASP A 437 5.32 3.41 -0.55
CA ASP A 437 6.12 3.04 0.60
C ASP A 437 5.81 3.96 1.79
N GLU A 438 5.95 3.40 3.01
CA GLU A 438 5.58 4.04 4.27
C GLU A 438 4.19 4.72 4.22
N ALA A 439 3.22 3.98 3.66
CA ALA A 439 1.87 4.47 3.36
C ALA A 439 1.17 5.14 4.55
N HIS A 440 1.50 4.75 5.79
CA HIS A 440 0.98 5.37 7.00
C HIS A 440 1.34 6.87 7.12
N GLN A 441 2.36 7.36 6.39
CA GLN A 441 2.71 8.78 6.36
C GLN A 441 1.73 9.60 5.51
N PHE A 442 1.04 8.98 4.56
CA PHE A 442 0.21 9.66 3.56
C PHE A 442 -1.29 9.45 3.77
N LEU A 443 -1.70 8.29 4.31
CA LEU A 443 -3.09 7.92 4.47
C LEU A 443 -3.61 8.31 5.86
N ASN A 444 -4.93 8.48 5.95
CA ASN A 444 -5.67 8.76 7.20
C ASN A 444 -5.26 10.06 7.92
N LYS A 445 -5.05 11.11 7.16
CA LYS A 445 -4.82 12.42 7.77
C LYS A 445 -6.14 13.17 7.91
N ASN A 446 -6.79 12.99 9.07
CA ASN A 446 -7.91 13.82 9.51
C ASN A 446 -7.34 15.03 10.22
N ILE A 447 -7.62 16.23 9.73
CA ILE A 447 -7.49 17.41 10.58
C ILE A 447 -8.71 17.41 11.50
N LYS A 448 -8.47 17.08 12.76
CA LYS A 448 -9.40 17.40 13.83
C LYS A 448 -9.13 18.84 14.22
N ASP A 449 -9.81 19.77 13.59
CA ASP A 449 -9.90 21.13 14.06
C ASP A 449 -11.25 21.27 14.77
N GLU A 450 -11.26 21.82 15.98
CA GLU A 450 -12.49 21.99 16.79
C GLU A 450 -13.54 22.86 16.10
N PHE A 451 -13.17 23.58 15.04
CA PHE A 451 -14.03 24.53 14.32
C PHE A 451 -14.42 24.07 12.91
N PHE A 452 -13.94 22.92 12.41
CA PHE A 452 -14.14 22.53 11.01
C PHE A 452 -14.69 21.10 10.89
N GLU A 453 -15.66 20.94 10.00
CA GLU A 453 -15.99 19.64 9.44
C GLU A 453 -14.69 19.05 8.84
N SER A 454 -14.33 17.86 9.30
CA SER A 454 -13.10 17.19 8.91
C SER A 454 -13.04 17.02 7.39
N GLN A 455 -12.16 17.77 6.72
CA GLN A 455 -11.77 17.45 5.37
C GLN A 455 -10.73 16.34 5.43
N THR A 456 -11.01 15.24 4.78
CA THR A 456 -10.13 14.07 4.72
C THR A 456 -9.34 14.09 3.42
N LEU A 457 -8.08 13.73 3.49
CA LEU A 457 -7.27 13.40 2.31
C LEU A 457 -7.57 11.94 1.95
N ASP A 458 -8.46 11.71 1.00
CA ASP A 458 -9.06 10.40 0.71
C ASP A 458 -8.70 9.80 -0.65
N ALA A 459 -7.80 10.43 -1.41
CA ALA A 459 -7.49 9.99 -2.77
C ALA A 459 -7.01 8.54 -2.84
N PHE A 460 -6.16 8.09 -1.90
CA PHE A 460 -5.72 6.70 -1.84
C PHE A 460 -6.84 5.74 -1.47
N ASP A 461 -7.76 6.14 -0.60
CA ASP A 461 -8.95 5.34 -0.26
C ASP A 461 -9.87 5.17 -1.48
N LEU A 462 -10.07 6.24 -2.26
CA LEU A 462 -10.82 6.17 -3.51
C LEU A 462 -10.12 5.29 -4.56
N ILE A 463 -8.79 5.38 -4.69
CA ILE A 463 -8.00 4.48 -5.55
C ILE A 463 -8.25 3.02 -5.15
N ALA A 464 -8.14 2.70 -3.86
CA ALA A 464 -8.37 1.34 -3.37
C ALA A 464 -9.79 0.84 -3.66
N LYS A 465 -10.80 1.71 -3.58
CA LYS A 465 -12.22 1.35 -3.80
C LYS A 465 -12.60 1.23 -5.28
N GLU A 466 -12.03 2.05 -6.16
CA GLU A 466 -12.54 2.23 -7.52
C GLU A 466 -11.60 1.75 -8.63
N CYS A 467 -10.27 1.88 -8.45
CA CYS A 467 -9.34 1.86 -9.58
C CYS A 467 -9.06 0.50 -10.18
N ARG A 468 -9.39 -0.58 -9.47
CA ARG A 468 -9.26 -1.95 -10.00
C ARG A 468 -9.93 -2.12 -11.37
N LYS A 469 -11.14 -1.60 -11.54
CA LYS A 469 -11.90 -1.69 -12.81
C LYS A 469 -11.29 -0.85 -13.95
N TYR A 470 -10.43 0.11 -13.61
CA TYR A 470 -9.76 1.00 -14.56
C TYR A 470 -8.32 0.57 -14.88
N GLY A 471 -7.85 -0.57 -14.32
CA GLY A 471 -6.52 -1.10 -14.58
C GLY A 471 -5.41 -0.45 -13.74
N MET A 472 -5.73 0.24 -12.64
CA MET A 472 -4.72 0.73 -11.71
C MET A 472 -4.78 -0.07 -10.41
N PHE A 473 -3.65 -0.68 -10.04
CA PHE A 473 -3.50 -1.54 -8.88
C PHE A 473 -2.63 -0.84 -7.83
N LEU A 474 -3.08 -0.87 -6.58
CA LEU A 474 -2.39 -0.25 -5.44
C LEU A 474 -1.62 -1.32 -4.66
N CYS A 475 -0.36 -1.04 -4.35
CA CYS A 475 0.46 -1.82 -3.45
C CYS A 475 0.97 -0.91 -2.32
N LEU A 476 0.46 -1.10 -1.10
CA LEU A 476 0.85 -0.32 0.07
C LEU A 476 1.94 -1.06 0.85
N ALA A 477 3.05 -0.38 1.17
CA ALA A 477 4.02 -0.88 2.14
C ALA A 477 3.95 -0.03 3.41
N THR A 478 3.85 -0.67 4.59
CA THR A 478 3.73 0.05 5.87
C THR A 478 4.30 -0.72 7.05
N GLN A 479 4.84 0.01 8.01
CA GLN A 479 5.23 -0.53 9.32
C GLN A 479 4.08 -0.49 10.33
N MET A 480 3.08 0.36 10.10
CA MET A 480 2.01 0.67 11.04
C MET A 480 0.64 0.45 10.37
N PRO A 481 0.22 -0.82 10.17
CA PRO A 481 -1.06 -1.11 9.50
C PRO A 481 -2.27 -0.56 10.28
N ARG A 482 -2.17 -0.39 11.59
CA ARG A 482 -3.22 0.22 12.42
C ARG A 482 -3.50 1.69 12.06
N ASP A 483 -2.51 2.39 11.47
CA ASP A 483 -2.64 3.79 11.08
C ASP A 483 -3.22 3.94 9.65
N ILE A 484 -3.38 2.84 8.92
CA ILE A 484 -4.09 2.82 7.64
C ILE A 484 -5.60 2.69 7.91
N PRO A 485 -6.46 3.47 7.23
CA PRO A 485 -7.90 3.33 7.39
C PRO A 485 -8.35 1.89 7.12
N ILE A 486 -9.17 1.34 8.02
CA ILE A 486 -9.67 -0.04 7.87
C ILE A 486 -10.44 -0.22 6.56
N GLY A 487 -11.13 0.84 6.09
CA GLY A 487 -11.81 0.87 4.80
C GLY A 487 -10.85 0.64 3.62
N THR A 488 -9.64 1.20 3.67
CA THR A 488 -8.59 1.00 2.67
C THR A 488 -7.97 -0.38 2.79
N LEU A 489 -7.59 -0.81 4.02
CA LEU A 489 -7.01 -2.14 4.24
C LEU A 489 -7.94 -3.27 3.81
N SER A 490 -9.25 -3.14 4.03
CA SER A 490 -10.24 -4.16 3.63
C SER A 490 -10.41 -4.31 2.11
N GLN A 491 -9.92 -3.35 1.32
CA GLN A 491 -9.88 -3.46 -0.15
C GLN A 491 -8.64 -4.22 -0.65
N MET A 492 -7.66 -4.47 0.22
CA MET A 492 -6.49 -5.27 -0.14
C MET A 492 -6.87 -6.75 -0.22
N GLY A 493 -6.71 -7.33 -1.38
CA GLY A 493 -7.00 -8.75 -1.60
C GLY A 493 -5.84 -9.65 -1.24
N THR A 494 -4.63 -9.10 -1.19
CA THR A 494 -3.40 -9.82 -0.86
C THR A 494 -2.61 -9.09 0.21
N PHE A 495 -2.13 -9.84 1.19
CA PHE A 495 -1.24 -9.36 2.25
C PHE A 495 0.05 -10.17 2.24
N ILE A 496 1.18 -9.50 2.25
CA ILE A 496 2.51 -10.05 2.48
C ILE A 496 2.97 -9.50 3.83
N VAL A 497 2.88 -10.32 4.86
CA VAL A 497 3.06 -9.88 6.25
C VAL A 497 4.38 -10.41 6.79
N HIS A 498 5.37 -9.55 6.94
CA HIS A 498 6.61 -9.83 7.64
C HIS A 498 6.39 -9.83 9.16
N ARG A 499 7.46 -10.03 9.92
CA ARG A 499 7.37 -10.06 11.37
C ARG A 499 6.58 -8.90 11.95
N LEU A 500 5.55 -9.22 12.75
CA LEU A 500 4.75 -8.28 13.54
C LEU A 500 4.69 -8.72 14.99
N ILE A 501 5.05 -7.82 15.90
CA ILE A 501 5.08 -8.10 17.35
C ILE A 501 3.90 -7.43 18.04
N ASN A 502 3.50 -6.24 17.57
CA ASN A 502 2.45 -5.44 18.19
C ASN A 502 1.07 -6.06 17.97
N GLU A 503 0.29 -6.25 19.04
CA GLU A 503 -1.03 -6.85 19.02
C GLU A 503 -2.07 -6.01 18.24
N LEU A 504 -1.98 -4.67 18.29
CA LEU A 504 -2.88 -3.80 17.54
C LEU A 504 -2.65 -3.92 16.03
N ASP A 505 -1.39 -4.06 15.62
CA ASP A 505 -1.04 -4.25 14.21
C ASP A 505 -1.52 -5.62 13.71
N LYS A 506 -1.36 -6.68 14.52
CA LYS A 506 -1.91 -8.01 14.20
C LYS A 506 -3.43 -8.00 14.07
N LYS A 507 -4.14 -7.33 15.00
CA LYS A 507 -5.61 -7.18 14.92
C LYS A 507 -6.06 -6.42 13.67
N SER A 508 -5.33 -5.40 13.25
CA SER A 508 -5.64 -4.67 12.02
C SER A 508 -5.58 -5.59 10.80
N ILE A 509 -4.56 -6.46 10.72
CA ILE A 509 -4.44 -7.46 9.65
C ILE A 509 -5.52 -8.54 9.78
N GLU A 510 -5.78 -9.09 10.98
CA GLU A 510 -6.85 -10.07 11.22
C GLU A 510 -8.22 -9.53 10.76
N SER A 511 -8.50 -8.25 11.04
CA SER A 511 -9.77 -7.61 10.67
C SER A 511 -9.88 -7.33 9.18
N ALA A 512 -8.77 -7.08 8.49
CA ALA A 512 -8.75 -6.73 7.07
C ALA A 512 -8.64 -7.97 6.17
N ALA A 513 -7.84 -8.96 6.56
CA ALA A 513 -7.58 -10.17 5.78
C ALA A 513 -8.58 -11.26 6.12
N SER A 514 -9.70 -11.30 5.41
CA SER A 514 -10.77 -12.29 5.63
C SER A 514 -10.35 -13.76 5.48
N SER A 515 -9.22 -14.01 4.82
CA SER A 515 -8.62 -15.34 4.59
C SER A 515 -7.51 -15.70 5.58
N ALA A 516 -7.07 -14.76 6.43
CA ALA A 516 -6.08 -15.02 7.45
C ALA A 516 -6.77 -15.65 8.67
N ASN A 517 -6.47 -16.91 8.95
CA ASN A 517 -6.91 -17.51 10.19
C ASN A 517 -5.94 -17.22 11.34
N ARG A 518 -6.41 -17.37 12.57
CA ARG A 518 -5.61 -17.11 13.78
C ARG A 518 -4.36 -17.99 13.87
N ALA A 519 -4.43 -19.22 13.39
CA ALA A 519 -3.31 -20.15 13.40
C ALA A 519 -2.16 -19.64 12.53
N ALA A 520 -2.46 -19.11 11.33
CA ALA A 520 -1.43 -18.51 10.47
C ALA A 520 -0.83 -17.23 11.08
N LEU A 521 -1.64 -16.39 11.71
CA LEU A 521 -1.17 -15.15 12.34
C LEU A 521 -0.29 -15.41 13.58
N SER A 522 -0.38 -16.57 14.22
CA SER A 522 0.46 -16.94 15.36
C SER A 522 1.95 -17.06 15.01
N PHE A 523 2.28 -17.27 13.72
CA PHE A 523 3.67 -17.31 13.25
C PHE A 523 4.31 -15.92 13.10
N LEU A 524 3.53 -14.84 13.01
CA LEU A 524 4.06 -13.49 12.72
C LEU A 524 5.14 -12.99 13.70
N PRO A 525 5.05 -13.22 15.03
CA PRO A 525 6.08 -12.74 15.95
C PRO A 525 7.43 -13.44 15.82
N ILE A 526 7.44 -14.67 15.31
CA ILE A 526 8.64 -15.53 15.27
C ILE A 526 9.31 -15.56 13.89
N LEU A 527 8.75 -14.87 12.88
CA LEU A 527 9.32 -14.79 11.55
C LEU A 527 10.72 -14.17 11.58
N GLY A 528 11.64 -14.76 10.84
CA GLY A 528 12.99 -14.27 10.62
C GLY A 528 13.04 -13.09 9.65
N GLU A 529 14.23 -12.50 9.49
CA GLU A 529 14.47 -11.44 8.51
C GLU A 529 14.24 -11.98 7.07
N GLY A 530 13.45 -11.24 6.30
CA GLY A 530 13.06 -11.60 4.92
C GLY A 530 12.06 -12.74 4.84
N GLU A 531 11.56 -13.27 5.97
CA GLU A 531 10.44 -14.19 5.97
C GLU A 531 9.11 -13.42 6.01
N ALA A 532 8.11 -13.95 5.33
CA ALA A 532 6.78 -13.35 5.26
C ALA A 532 5.69 -14.42 5.22
N LEU A 533 4.53 -14.06 5.76
CA LEU A 533 3.28 -14.77 5.60
C LEU A 533 2.53 -14.16 4.42
N LEU A 534 2.30 -14.94 3.38
CA LEU A 534 1.49 -14.57 2.23
C LEU A 534 0.06 -15.08 2.43
N VAL A 535 -0.89 -14.17 2.49
CA VAL A 535 -2.32 -14.47 2.61
C VAL A 535 -3.14 -13.59 1.66
N GLY A 536 -4.28 -14.07 1.20
CA GLY A 536 -5.14 -13.29 0.31
C GLY A 536 -6.38 -14.07 -0.13
N VAL A 537 -7.33 -13.34 -0.69
CA VAL A 537 -8.60 -13.90 -1.17
C VAL A 537 -8.37 -14.94 -2.28
N ASP A 538 -7.36 -14.69 -3.11
CA ASP A 538 -7.01 -15.57 -4.22
C ASP A 538 -5.97 -16.64 -3.83
N PHE A 539 -5.52 -16.63 -2.57
CA PHE A 539 -4.66 -17.65 -1.97
C PHE A 539 -5.49 -18.50 -1.01
N PRO A 540 -5.76 -19.76 -1.33
CA PRO A 540 -6.63 -20.60 -0.50
C PRO A 540 -5.96 -21.04 0.80
N MET A 541 -4.64 -20.92 0.91
CA MET A 541 -3.91 -21.23 2.13
C MET A 541 -2.85 -20.17 2.43
N PRO A 542 -2.61 -19.86 3.71
CA PRO A 542 -1.50 -19.02 4.12
C PRO A 542 -0.16 -19.72 3.83
N LEU A 543 0.77 -19.00 3.15
CA LEU A 543 2.09 -19.49 2.80
C LEU A 543 3.16 -18.75 3.61
N LEU A 544 4.04 -19.49 4.27
CA LEU A 544 5.24 -18.95 4.90
C LEU A 544 6.40 -19.01 3.92
N VAL A 545 6.91 -17.85 3.51
CA VAL A 545 7.88 -17.72 2.41
C VAL A 545 9.10 -16.95 2.88
N LYS A 546 10.28 -17.46 2.56
CA LYS A 546 11.53 -16.72 2.60
C LYS A 546 11.67 -16.01 1.26
N ILE A 547 11.57 -14.69 1.27
CA ILE A 547 11.62 -13.87 0.04
C ILE A 547 13.02 -13.91 -0.57
N ASN A 548 13.08 -14.15 -1.88
CA ASN A 548 14.33 -14.11 -2.64
C ASN A 548 14.91 -12.70 -2.67
N GLU A 549 16.22 -12.64 -2.84
CA GLU A 549 16.94 -11.38 -2.99
C GLU A 549 16.48 -10.66 -4.28
N PRO A 550 16.16 -9.35 -4.22
CA PRO A 550 15.88 -8.56 -5.42
C PRO A 550 17.16 -8.31 -6.22
N ASP A 551 17.03 -8.13 -7.53
CA ASP A 551 18.16 -7.84 -8.42
C ASP A 551 18.83 -6.50 -8.03
N LYS A 552 18.02 -5.51 -7.69
CA LYS A 552 18.48 -4.21 -7.19
C LYS A 552 18.06 -4.01 -5.74
N LYS A 553 19.04 -3.99 -4.85
CA LYS A 553 18.82 -3.86 -3.40
C LYS A 553 18.42 -2.44 -3.02
N PRO A 554 17.37 -2.27 -2.18
CA PRO A 554 17.06 -0.97 -1.61
C PRO A 554 18.16 -0.52 -0.61
N GLU A 555 18.32 0.80 -0.45
CA GLU A 555 19.30 1.39 0.47
C GLU A 555 18.73 1.54 1.88
N SER A 556 18.40 0.43 2.52
CA SER A 556 17.82 0.41 3.87
C SER A 556 18.86 0.17 4.99
N ASN A 557 20.15 0.39 4.71
CA ASN A 557 21.21 0.09 5.66
C ASN A 557 21.25 1.09 6.82
N THR A 558 20.99 0.61 8.03
CA THR A 558 21.27 1.37 9.26
C THR A 558 22.77 1.57 9.42
N PRO A 559 23.28 2.79 9.61
CA PRO A 559 24.70 3.02 9.87
C PRO A 559 25.17 2.24 11.08
N LYS A 560 26.26 1.49 10.92
CA LYS A 560 26.85 0.71 12.03
C LYS A 560 27.67 1.62 12.92
N LEU A 561 27.54 1.45 14.24
CA LEU A 561 28.44 2.06 15.20
C LEU A 561 29.87 1.52 14.95
N LYS A 562 30.83 2.44 14.83
CA LYS A 562 32.24 2.09 14.67
C LYS A 562 32.82 1.77 16.05
N ALA A 563 33.54 0.66 16.18
CA ALA A 563 34.30 0.37 17.37
C ALA A 563 35.35 1.48 17.60
N LYS A 564 35.58 1.83 18.87
CA LYS A 564 36.63 2.79 19.24
C LYS A 564 37.98 2.22 18.75
N GLN A 565 38.63 2.89 17.82
CA GLN A 565 39.97 2.48 17.42
C GLN A 565 40.88 2.56 18.65
N ALA A 566 41.54 1.45 19.01
CA ALA A 566 42.55 1.45 20.04
C ALA A 566 43.63 2.47 19.60
N ILE A 567 43.83 3.50 20.40
CA ILE A 567 44.93 4.42 20.18
C ILE A 567 46.20 3.58 20.37
N PRO A 568 47.07 3.43 19.34
CA PRO A 568 48.31 2.72 19.53
C PRO A 568 49.07 3.43 20.65
N ILE A 569 49.35 2.71 21.75
CA ILE A 569 50.21 3.20 22.81
C ILE A 569 51.61 3.28 22.20
N THR A 570 51.97 4.44 21.68
CA THR A 570 53.37 4.75 21.35
C THR A 570 54.12 4.88 22.65
N ASN A 571 54.76 3.78 23.08
CA ASN A 571 55.80 3.80 24.10
C ASN A 571 56.94 4.71 23.60
N LYS A 572 56.87 6.01 23.87
CA LYS A 572 58.05 6.86 23.96
C LYS A 572 58.55 6.85 25.38
N ILE A 573 59.20 5.75 25.76
CA ILE A 573 60.15 5.71 26.85
C ILE A 573 61.54 5.55 26.20
N SER A 574 62.12 6.66 25.74
CA SER A 574 63.56 6.80 25.58
C SER A 574 63.80 8.29 25.40
N ASP A 575 64.08 9.00 26.50
CA ASP A 575 65.02 10.12 26.60
C ASP A 575 64.86 10.81 27.95
N ILE A 576 65.18 10.05 29.01
CA ILE A 576 65.67 10.66 30.24
C ILE A 576 67.00 9.99 30.56
N LYS A 577 68.06 10.45 29.87
CA LYS A 577 69.44 10.40 30.32
C LYS A 577 70.24 11.46 29.56
N LYS A 578 70.28 12.68 30.11
CA LYS A 578 71.49 13.47 30.40
C LYS A 578 71.10 14.80 30.99
#